data_4d76f34c59b96d01e855258f432a17b3
#
_entry.id   4d76f34c59b96d01e855258f432a17b3
#
_cell.length_a   1.000
_cell.length_b   1.000
_cell.length_c   1.000
_cell.angle_alpha   90.00
_cell.angle_beta   90.00
_cell.angle_gamma   90.00
#
_symmetry.space_group_name_H-M   'P 1'
#
loop_
_entity.id
_entity.type
_entity.pdbx_description
1 polymer ?
#
loop_
_entity_poly.entity_id
_entity_poly.type
_entity_poly.pdbx_seq_one_letter_code
_entity_poly.pdbx_strand_id
1 'polypeptide(L)'
;MNVESARLKESLYYDPDTGIFTNLKSRGAAKKGSVAGCKDSKGHSQIMLGNKRHQAHRLAWLYVHGNFPEKDIDHINEIKTDNRIVNLRLATCQENHQNQSSPQTNNTSGFRGVTWHKQHRKWMAQIMVNGKHKHLGYFDTAEQASEAYVTAKRELHPFWAYNMADAMMAEREKRNDL
;
A
#
# COMPACT_ATOMS: atom_id res chain seq x y z
N MET A 1 -14.21 2.38 -25.15
CA MET A 1 -14.14 1.60 -23.90
C MET A 1 -13.24 0.41 -24.15
N ASN A 2 -12.26 0.16 -23.29
CA ASN A 2 -11.33 -0.97 -23.46
C ASN A 2 -12.12 -2.29 -23.34
N VAL A 3 -11.86 -3.26 -24.23
CA VAL A 3 -12.53 -4.58 -24.25
C VAL A 3 -12.41 -5.30 -22.90
N GLU A 4 -11.26 -5.16 -22.22
CA GLU A 4 -11.05 -5.77 -20.91
C GLU A 4 -11.89 -5.11 -19.81
N SER A 5 -12.09 -3.78 -19.86
CA SER A 5 -12.96 -3.06 -18.92
C SER A 5 -14.43 -3.46 -19.11
N ALA A 6 -14.90 -3.62 -20.36
CA ALA A 6 -16.25 -4.11 -20.64
C ALA A 6 -16.45 -5.53 -20.08
N ARG A 7 -15.52 -6.46 -20.38
CA ARG A 7 -15.55 -7.84 -19.87
C ARG A 7 -15.52 -7.91 -18.35
N LEU A 8 -14.73 -7.04 -17.69
CA LEU A 8 -14.68 -6.93 -16.24
C LEU A 8 -16.07 -6.58 -15.69
N LYS A 9 -16.69 -5.51 -16.18
CA LYS A 9 -18.00 -5.02 -15.74
C LYS A 9 -19.15 -5.99 -16.02
N GLU A 10 -19.05 -6.83 -17.06
CA GLU A 10 -20.00 -7.90 -17.31
C GLU A 10 -19.91 -9.08 -16.34
N SER A 11 -18.74 -9.29 -15.76
CA SER A 11 -18.46 -10.47 -14.93
C SER A 11 -18.48 -10.17 -13.44
N LEU A 12 -18.08 -8.96 -13.07
CA LEU A 12 -17.86 -8.52 -11.68
C LEU A 12 -18.48 -7.15 -11.44
N TYR A 13 -19.09 -6.99 -10.28
CA TYR A 13 -19.43 -5.69 -9.70
C TYR A 13 -18.30 -5.28 -8.75
N TYR A 14 -17.86 -4.04 -8.83
CA TYR A 14 -16.90 -3.43 -7.91
C TYR A 14 -17.58 -2.34 -7.11
N ASP A 15 -17.45 -2.42 -5.79
CA ASP A 15 -17.91 -1.40 -4.85
C ASP A 15 -16.72 -0.51 -4.47
N PRO A 16 -16.72 0.78 -4.86
CA PRO A 16 -15.60 1.69 -4.60
C PRO A 16 -15.43 2.04 -3.11
N ASP A 17 -16.51 1.97 -2.31
CA ASP A 17 -16.49 2.34 -0.89
C ASP A 17 -15.92 1.23 0.00
N THR A 18 -16.10 -0.03 -0.40
CA THR A 18 -15.57 -1.19 0.31
C THR A 18 -14.32 -1.79 -0.35
N GLY A 19 -14.08 -1.49 -1.62
CA GLY A 19 -13.01 -2.10 -2.42
C GLY A 19 -13.27 -3.56 -2.79
N ILE A 20 -14.49 -4.05 -2.62
CA ILE A 20 -14.86 -5.45 -2.79
C ILE A 20 -15.40 -5.70 -4.21
N PHE A 21 -14.96 -6.81 -4.80
CA PHE A 21 -15.54 -7.33 -6.03
C PHE A 21 -16.54 -8.45 -5.72
N THR A 22 -17.69 -8.41 -6.41
CA THR A 22 -18.75 -9.41 -6.30
C THR A 22 -19.00 -10.06 -7.66
N ASN A 23 -19.20 -11.38 -7.69
CA ASN A 23 -19.46 -12.14 -8.90
C ASN A 23 -20.88 -11.84 -9.44
N LEU A 24 -21.00 -11.36 -10.67
CA LEU A 24 -22.29 -11.14 -11.35
C LEU A 24 -22.84 -12.40 -12.02
N LYS A 25 -21.95 -13.38 -12.29
CA LYS A 25 -22.28 -14.66 -12.93
C LYS A 25 -21.68 -15.82 -12.13
N SER A 26 -22.36 -16.95 -12.11
CA SER A 26 -21.79 -18.19 -11.53
C SER A 26 -20.79 -18.81 -12.49
N ARG A 27 -19.62 -19.23 -12.00
CA ARG A 27 -18.59 -19.91 -12.78
C ARG A 27 -17.83 -20.92 -11.88
N GLY A 28 -18.04 -22.20 -12.11
CA GLY A 28 -17.46 -23.23 -11.24
C GLY A 28 -17.88 -23.05 -9.78
N ALA A 29 -16.90 -22.97 -8.88
CA ALA A 29 -17.16 -22.75 -7.45
C ALA A 29 -17.58 -21.31 -7.11
N ALA A 30 -17.34 -20.34 -7.98
CA ALA A 30 -17.75 -18.95 -7.77
C ALA A 30 -19.24 -18.79 -8.08
N LYS A 31 -20.05 -18.43 -7.08
CA LYS A 31 -21.49 -18.23 -7.20
C LYS A 31 -21.80 -16.75 -7.45
N LYS A 32 -22.84 -16.47 -8.24
CA LYS A 32 -23.40 -15.12 -8.38
C LYS A 32 -23.70 -14.54 -6.99
N GLY A 33 -23.30 -13.30 -6.74
CA GLY A 33 -23.49 -12.60 -5.46
C GLY A 33 -22.41 -12.89 -4.41
N SER A 34 -21.49 -13.85 -4.64
CA SER A 34 -20.39 -14.10 -3.73
C SER A 34 -19.23 -13.12 -3.96
N VAL A 35 -18.46 -12.85 -2.90
CA VAL A 35 -17.21 -12.08 -3.01
C VAL A 35 -16.24 -12.80 -3.95
N ALA A 36 -15.64 -12.05 -4.86
CA ALA A 36 -14.73 -12.57 -5.85
C ALA A 36 -13.28 -12.54 -5.37
N GLY A 37 -12.55 -13.62 -5.67
CA GLY A 37 -11.11 -13.71 -5.46
C GLY A 37 -10.68 -14.43 -4.19
N CYS A 38 -9.36 -14.49 -4.04
CA CYS A 38 -8.68 -15.10 -2.88
C CYS A 38 -7.37 -14.34 -2.60
N LYS A 39 -6.77 -14.55 -1.45
CA LYS A 39 -5.46 -13.97 -1.12
C LYS A 39 -4.34 -14.75 -1.81
N ASP A 40 -3.33 -14.04 -2.31
CA ASP A 40 -2.08 -14.63 -2.78
C ASP A 40 -1.10 -14.85 -1.62
N SER A 41 0.06 -15.47 -1.91
CA SER A 41 1.13 -15.72 -0.93
C SER A 41 1.75 -14.45 -0.34
N LYS A 42 1.57 -13.30 -1.00
CA LYS A 42 2.07 -12.00 -0.56
C LYS A 42 1.01 -11.18 0.20
N GLY A 43 -0.19 -11.72 0.37
CA GLY A 43 -1.31 -11.11 1.09
C GLY A 43 -2.18 -10.17 0.25
N HIS A 44 -1.98 -10.05 -1.07
CA HIS A 44 -2.87 -9.30 -1.95
C HIS A 44 -4.09 -10.13 -2.36
N SER A 45 -5.20 -9.45 -2.62
CA SER A 45 -6.37 -10.08 -3.24
C SER A 45 -6.14 -10.31 -4.73
N GLN A 46 -6.40 -11.52 -5.22
CA GLN A 46 -6.35 -11.90 -6.64
C GLN A 46 -7.69 -12.38 -7.13
N ILE A 47 -8.05 -12.00 -8.34
CA ILE A 47 -9.31 -12.38 -8.99
C ILE A 47 -9.03 -12.97 -10.38
N MET A 48 -9.77 -14.02 -10.74
CA MET A 48 -9.73 -14.61 -12.06
C MET A 48 -10.65 -13.85 -13.01
N LEU A 49 -10.09 -13.21 -14.03
CA LEU A 49 -10.84 -12.61 -15.13
C LEU A 49 -10.49 -13.34 -16.42
N GLY A 50 -11.48 -14.00 -17.02
CA GLY A 50 -11.20 -14.94 -18.11
C GLY A 50 -10.33 -16.11 -17.64
N ASN A 51 -9.16 -16.28 -18.26
CA ASN A 51 -8.20 -17.32 -17.95
C ASN A 51 -6.93 -16.79 -17.25
N LYS A 52 -6.95 -15.50 -16.83
CA LYS A 52 -5.79 -14.87 -16.17
C LYS A 52 -6.15 -14.44 -14.75
N ARG A 53 -5.20 -14.59 -13.84
CA ARG A 53 -5.27 -14.01 -12.50
C ARG A 53 -4.76 -12.59 -12.54
N HIS A 54 -5.52 -11.68 -11.94
CA HIS A 54 -5.18 -10.27 -11.80
C HIS A 54 -5.21 -9.89 -10.33
N GLN A 55 -4.36 -8.95 -9.94
CA GLN A 55 -4.43 -8.32 -8.63
C GLN A 55 -5.70 -7.47 -8.56
N ALA A 56 -6.45 -7.56 -7.46
CA ALA A 56 -7.74 -6.89 -7.30
C ALA A 56 -7.60 -5.36 -7.39
N HIS A 57 -6.54 -4.76 -6.83
CA HIS A 57 -6.27 -3.32 -6.95
C HIS A 57 -6.09 -2.87 -8.41
N ARG A 58 -5.48 -3.71 -9.27
CA ARG A 58 -5.34 -3.40 -10.71
C ARG A 58 -6.66 -3.49 -11.44
N LEU A 59 -7.54 -4.42 -11.03
CA LEU A 59 -8.91 -4.51 -11.56
C LEU A 59 -9.78 -3.35 -11.06
N ALA A 60 -9.63 -2.90 -9.80
CA ALA A 60 -10.30 -1.72 -9.27
C ALA A 60 -9.95 -0.47 -10.10
N TRP A 61 -8.66 -0.30 -10.39
CA TRP A 61 -8.19 0.77 -11.27
C TRP A 61 -8.78 0.68 -12.68
N LEU A 62 -8.74 -0.50 -13.30
CA LEU A 62 -9.36 -0.74 -14.62
C LEU A 62 -10.86 -0.47 -14.62
N TYR A 63 -11.55 -0.85 -13.54
CA TYR A 63 -13.01 -0.66 -13.42
C TYR A 63 -13.39 0.81 -13.41
N VAL A 64 -12.67 1.63 -12.66
CA VAL A 64 -12.93 3.06 -12.48
C VAL A 64 -12.39 3.89 -13.64
N HIS A 65 -11.15 3.67 -14.05
CA HIS A 65 -10.47 4.50 -15.05
C HIS A 65 -10.56 3.97 -16.48
N GLY A 66 -11.09 2.75 -16.68
CA GLY A 66 -11.31 2.16 -18.01
C GLY A 66 -10.06 1.54 -18.64
N ASN A 67 -8.86 1.76 -18.11
CA ASN A 67 -7.59 1.21 -18.58
C ASN A 67 -6.77 0.65 -17.43
N PHE A 68 -5.90 -0.33 -17.71
CA PHE A 68 -4.92 -0.79 -16.74
C PHE A 68 -3.93 0.33 -16.39
N PRO A 69 -3.43 0.35 -15.15
CA PRO A 69 -2.44 1.33 -14.74
C PRO A 69 -1.11 1.09 -15.47
N GLU A 70 -0.49 2.18 -15.93
CA GLU A 70 0.82 2.16 -16.60
C GLU A 70 1.97 1.94 -15.61
N LYS A 71 1.77 2.34 -14.36
CA LYS A 71 2.73 2.17 -13.25
C LYS A 71 2.25 1.10 -12.27
N ASP A 72 3.04 0.85 -11.26
CA ASP A 72 2.60 0.06 -10.11
C ASP A 72 1.50 0.80 -9.34
N ILE A 73 0.67 0.04 -8.63
CA ILE A 73 -0.30 0.59 -7.69
C ILE A 73 0.22 0.38 -6.28
N ASP A 74 0.20 1.45 -5.51
CA ASP A 74 0.48 1.46 -4.09
C ASP A 74 -0.80 1.59 -3.28
N HIS A 75 -0.85 0.90 -2.14
CA HIS A 75 -1.90 1.04 -1.14
C HIS A 75 -1.47 2.12 -0.14
N ILE A 76 -2.16 3.24 -0.12
CA ILE A 76 -1.83 4.41 0.70
C ILE A 76 -1.68 4.03 2.19
N ASN A 77 -2.60 3.22 2.70
CA ASN A 77 -2.62 2.75 4.09
C ASN A 77 -1.79 1.47 4.35
N GLU A 78 -1.02 1.00 3.39
CA GLU A 78 -0.21 -0.25 3.44
C GLU A 78 -1.04 -1.54 3.63
N ILE A 79 -2.39 -1.48 3.63
CA ILE A 79 -3.26 -2.65 3.76
C ILE A 79 -3.53 -3.24 2.38
N LYS A 80 -2.84 -4.31 2.03
CA LYS A 80 -2.84 -4.96 0.70
C LYS A 80 -4.20 -5.50 0.23
N THR A 81 -5.16 -5.60 1.12
CA THR A 81 -6.53 -6.05 0.82
C THR A 81 -7.54 -4.92 0.75
N ASP A 82 -7.16 -3.70 1.10
CA ASP A 82 -8.00 -2.52 1.00
C ASP A 82 -7.90 -1.92 -0.41
N ASN A 83 -8.74 -2.45 -1.30
CA ASN A 83 -8.74 -2.04 -2.71
C ASN A 83 -9.74 -0.92 -3.02
N ARG A 84 -10.18 -0.13 -2.01
CA ARG A 84 -10.97 1.08 -2.26
C ARG A 84 -10.20 2.03 -3.15
N ILE A 85 -10.87 2.60 -4.15
CA ILE A 85 -10.16 3.44 -5.14
C ILE A 85 -9.46 4.64 -4.50
N VAL A 86 -10.03 5.22 -3.43
CA VAL A 86 -9.44 6.33 -2.66
C VAL A 86 -8.15 5.94 -1.93
N ASN A 87 -7.92 4.63 -1.70
CA ASN A 87 -6.72 4.09 -1.07
C ASN A 87 -5.67 3.64 -2.10
N LEU A 88 -5.94 3.75 -3.39
CA LEU A 88 -5.04 3.31 -4.47
C LEU A 88 -4.45 4.51 -5.20
N ARG A 89 -3.14 4.46 -5.45
CA ARG A 89 -2.45 5.48 -6.24
C ARG A 89 -1.41 4.85 -7.15
N LEU A 90 -1.09 5.54 -8.24
CA LEU A 90 0.04 5.17 -9.10
C LEU A 90 1.35 5.52 -8.40
N ALA A 91 2.29 4.60 -8.42
CA ALA A 91 3.59 4.78 -7.81
C ALA A 91 4.69 4.14 -8.65
N THR A 92 5.86 4.75 -8.61
CA THR A 92 7.10 4.09 -9.04
C THR A 92 7.58 3.11 -7.97
N CYS A 93 8.49 2.21 -8.33
CA CYS A 93 9.11 1.30 -7.36
C CYS A 93 9.77 2.06 -6.19
N GLN A 94 10.41 3.22 -6.47
CA GLN A 94 11.01 4.06 -5.44
C GLN A 94 9.97 4.66 -4.50
N GLU A 95 8.87 5.18 -5.02
CA GLU A 95 7.75 5.73 -4.24
C GLU A 95 7.09 4.66 -3.37
N ASN A 96 6.88 3.45 -3.91
CA ASN A 96 6.39 2.31 -3.15
C ASN A 96 7.31 1.97 -1.96
N HIS A 97 8.63 2.00 -2.16
CA HIS A 97 9.58 1.78 -1.08
C HIS A 97 9.55 2.90 -0.03
N GLN A 98 9.29 4.15 -0.43
CA GLN A 98 9.13 5.26 0.50
C GLN A 98 7.88 5.10 1.37
N ASN A 99 6.78 4.58 0.83
CA ASN A 99 5.55 4.37 1.57
C ASN A 99 5.69 3.32 2.70
N GLN A 100 6.52 2.30 2.52
CA GLN A 100 6.68 1.24 3.54
C GLN A 100 7.11 1.80 4.90
N SER A 101 6.35 1.48 5.96
CA SER A 101 6.64 1.82 7.35
C SER A 101 7.22 0.63 8.13
N SER A 102 6.84 -0.59 7.77
CA SER A 102 7.27 -1.80 8.46
C SER A 102 8.77 -2.04 8.35
N PRO A 103 9.44 -2.47 9.44
CA PRO A 103 10.83 -2.90 9.39
C PRO A 103 10.97 -4.16 8.55
N GLN A 104 12.17 -4.43 8.04
CA GLN A 104 12.47 -5.67 7.33
C GLN A 104 12.45 -6.86 8.30
N THR A 105 12.20 -8.07 7.79
CA THR A 105 12.08 -9.31 8.61
C THR A 105 13.34 -9.66 9.41
N ASN A 106 14.52 -9.21 8.95
CA ASN A 106 15.80 -9.40 9.64
C ASN A 106 16.18 -8.22 10.56
N ASN A 107 15.27 -7.26 10.76
CA ASN A 107 15.53 -6.11 11.62
C ASN A 107 15.44 -6.51 13.09
N THR A 108 16.51 -6.23 13.85
CA THR A 108 16.63 -6.57 15.28
C THR A 108 16.20 -5.45 16.21
N SER A 109 16.05 -4.22 15.71
CA SER A 109 15.62 -3.07 16.52
C SER A 109 14.11 -2.97 16.71
N GLY A 110 13.33 -3.63 15.85
CA GLY A 110 11.88 -3.43 15.76
C GLY A 110 11.46 -2.17 15.00
N PHE A 111 12.40 -1.28 14.64
CA PHE A 111 12.12 0.00 13.98
C PHE A 111 12.80 0.08 12.61
N ARG A 112 12.06 0.59 11.60
CA ARG A 112 12.62 0.80 10.27
C ARG A 112 13.71 1.86 10.28
N GLY A 113 14.82 1.58 9.56
CA GLY A 113 15.94 2.51 9.44
C GLY A 113 16.82 2.64 10.69
N VAL A 114 16.57 1.81 11.71
CA VAL A 114 17.32 1.79 12.97
C VAL A 114 18.10 0.49 13.09
N THR A 115 19.39 0.60 13.44
CA THR A 115 20.30 -0.55 13.63
C THR A 115 21.24 -0.30 14.80
N TRP A 116 21.64 -1.37 15.52
CA TRP A 116 22.64 -1.26 16.58
C TRP A 116 24.05 -1.12 15.99
N HIS A 117 24.75 -0.06 16.34
CA HIS A 117 26.14 0.19 15.92
C HIS A 117 27.12 -0.28 16.99
N LYS A 118 27.76 -1.41 16.76
CA LYS A 118 28.62 -2.10 17.76
C LYS A 118 29.78 -1.23 18.28
N GLN A 119 30.45 -0.51 17.37
CA GLN A 119 31.63 0.29 17.73
C GLN A 119 31.26 1.50 18.60
N HIS A 120 30.18 2.19 18.29
CA HIS A 120 29.71 3.33 19.07
C HIS A 120 28.85 2.92 20.27
N ARG A 121 28.42 1.63 20.34
CA ARG A 121 27.50 1.11 21.37
C ARG A 121 26.22 1.97 21.48
N LYS A 122 25.69 2.36 20.33
CA LYS A 122 24.50 3.22 20.21
C LYS A 122 23.60 2.74 19.07
N TRP A 123 22.37 3.18 19.08
CA TRP A 123 21.44 2.99 17.99
C TRP A 123 21.69 4.02 16.90
N MET A 124 21.91 3.54 15.69
CA MET A 124 22.13 4.37 14.51
C MET A 124 20.83 4.47 13.72
N ALA A 125 20.39 5.70 13.40
CA ALA A 125 19.32 5.95 12.46
C ALA A 125 19.89 6.35 11.09
N GLN A 126 19.32 5.80 10.03
CA GLN A 126 19.66 6.13 8.64
C GLN A 126 18.44 6.02 7.73
N ILE A 127 18.38 6.87 6.71
CA ILE A 127 17.31 6.87 5.70
C ILE A 127 17.92 6.83 4.30
N MET A 128 17.25 6.13 3.36
CA MET A 128 17.67 6.11 1.97
C MET A 128 16.98 7.21 1.19
N VAL A 129 17.74 8.11 0.57
CA VAL A 129 17.25 9.19 -0.29
C VAL A 129 17.98 9.11 -1.62
N ASN A 130 17.24 9.01 -2.72
CA ASN A 130 17.78 8.93 -4.09
C ASN A 130 18.88 7.86 -4.24
N GLY A 131 18.65 6.67 -3.66
CA GLY A 131 19.58 5.54 -3.72
C GLY A 131 20.80 5.64 -2.80
N LYS A 132 20.91 6.69 -1.99
CA LYS A 132 22.02 6.90 -1.04
C LYS A 132 21.53 6.88 0.40
N HIS A 133 22.29 6.25 1.30
CA HIS A 133 22.01 6.29 2.73
C HIS A 133 22.44 7.64 3.31
N LYS A 134 21.51 8.32 3.98
CA LYS A 134 21.77 9.52 4.78
C LYS A 134 21.78 9.10 6.25
N HIS A 135 22.91 9.30 6.93
CA HIS A 135 23.05 9.10 8.37
C HIS A 135 22.32 10.20 9.13
N LEU A 136 21.53 9.83 10.13
CA LEU A 136 20.71 10.76 10.91
C LEU A 136 21.24 10.98 12.34
N GLY A 137 22.10 10.08 12.82
CA GLY A 137 22.72 10.20 14.13
C GLY A 137 22.85 8.87 14.87
N TYR A 138 23.49 8.96 16.05
CA TYR A 138 23.59 7.90 17.04
C TYR A 138 22.79 8.28 18.29
N PHE A 139 22.04 7.35 18.83
CA PHE A 139 21.08 7.58 19.92
C PHE A 139 21.27 6.53 21.01
N ASP A 140 20.89 6.88 22.23
CA ASP A 140 21.00 5.98 23.37
C ASP A 140 19.93 4.89 23.38
N THR A 141 18.75 5.18 22.82
CA THR A 141 17.65 4.22 22.68
C THR A 141 17.20 4.03 21.23
N ALA A 142 16.59 2.88 20.94
CA ALA A 142 16.06 2.58 19.61
C ALA A 142 14.85 3.47 19.27
N GLU A 143 14.09 3.87 20.28
CA GLU A 143 12.93 4.77 20.16
C GLU A 143 13.37 6.17 19.70
N GLN A 144 14.40 6.76 20.32
CA GLN A 144 14.96 8.05 19.90
C GLN A 144 15.48 8.00 18.46
N ALA A 145 16.17 6.91 18.09
CA ALA A 145 16.61 6.70 16.72
C ALA A 145 15.43 6.59 15.73
N SER A 146 14.32 5.94 16.15
CA SER A 146 13.10 5.83 15.38
C SER A 146 12.41 7.18 15.18
N GLU A 147 12.32 8.01 16.20
CA GLU A 147 11.77 9.37 16.12
C GLU A 147 12.55 10.23 15.10
N ALA A 148 13.89 10.18 15.16
CA ALA A 148 14.75 10.86 14.19
C ALA A 148 14.51 10.33 12.76
N TYR A 149 14.31 9.01 12.58
CA TYR A 149 13.98 8.42 11.29
C TYR A 149 12.62 8.90 10.78
N VAL A 150 11.57 8.90 11.62
CA VAL A 150 10.22 9.34 11.24
C VAL A 150 10.21 10.81 10.85
N THR A 151 10.90 11.67 11.60
CA THR A 151 11.06 13.11 11.30
C THR A 151 11.73 13.30 9.95
N ALA A 152 12.88 12.65 9.73
CA ALA A 152 13.59 12.73 8.46
C ALA A 152 12.76 12.15 7.28
N LYS A 153 11.97 11.08 7.52
CA LYS A 153 11.10 10.49 6.52
C LYS A 153 10.00 11.45 6.10
N ARG A 154 9.41 12.20 7.04
CA ARG A 154 8.39 13.22 6.77
C ARG A 154 8.93 14.34 5.87
N GLU A 155 10.18 14.75 6.08
CA GLU A 155 10.82 15.82 5.31
C GLU A 155 11.35 15.36 3.94
N LEU A 156 11.93 14.16 3.89
CA LEU A 156 12.72 13.69 2.75
C LEU A 156 11.96 12.74 1.81
N HIS A 157 10.82 12.20 2.26
CA HIS A 157 9.95 11.32 1.49
C HIS A 157 8.55 11.95 1.30
N PRO A 158 8.39 12.92 0.40
CA PRO A 158 7.13 13.64 0.23
C PRO A 158 5.96 12.72 -0.14
N PHE A 159 6.25 11.62 -0.84
CA PHE A 159 5.25 10.62 -1.18
C PHE A 159 4.63 9.92 0.05
N TRP A 160 5.41 9.73 1.12
CA TRP A 160 4.94 9.23 2.40
C TRP A 160 4.25 10.31 3.24
N ALA A 161 4.78 11.55 3.23
CA ALA A 161 4.23 12.67 3.98
C ALA A 161 2.81 13.03 3.52
N TYR A 162 2.53 12.95 2.21
CA TYR A 162 1.20 13.17 1.65
C TYR A 162 0.16 12.21 2.26
N ASN A 163 0.52 10.95 2.47
CA ASN A 163 -0.38 9.94 3.07
C ASN A 163 -0.74 10.24 4.52
N MET A 164 0.21 10.77 5.29
CA MET A 164 -0.03 11.12 6.70
C MET A 164 -0.98 12.31 6.81
N ALA A 165 -0.89 13.28 5.91
CA ALA A 165 -1.81 14.43 5.87
C ALA A 165 -3.24 13.99 5.56
N ASP A 166 -3.43 13.15 4.54
CA ASP A 166 -4.75 12.65 4.15
C ASP A 166 -5.36 11.74 5.23
N ALA A 167 -4.56 10.86 5.86
CA ALA A 167 -5.01 10.02 6.95
C ALA A 167 -5.46 10.84 8.17
N MET A 168 -4.72 11.90 8.51
CA MET A 168 -5.08 12.83 9.61
C MET A 168 -6.32 13.64 9.29
N MET A 169 -6.53 14.04 8.03
CA MET A 169 -7.75 14.74 7.59
C MET A 169 -8.97 13.83 7.70
N ALA A 170 -8.87 12.60 7.20
CA ALA A 170 -9.94 11.61 7.29
C ALA A 170 -10.32 11.22 8.74
N GLU A 171 -9.35 11.18 9.66
CA GLU A 171 -9.63 10.99 11.09
C GLU A 171 -10.27 12.23 11.75
N ARG A 172 -9.94 13.44 11.28
CA ARG A 172 -10.57 14.69 11.76
C ARG A 172 -12.02 14.78 11.34
N GLU A 173 -12.33 14.44 10.08
CA GLU A 173 -13.70 14.41 9.56
C GLU A 173 -14.56 13.43 10.36
N LYS A 174 -14.08 12.21 10.61
CA LYS A 174 -14.79 11.23 11.45
C LYS A 174 -15.05 11.67 12.90
N ARG A 175 -14.21 12.55 13.45
CA ARG A 175 -14.40 13.10 14.81
C ARG A 175 -15.39 14.27 14.86
N ASN A 176 -15.59 14.97 13.74
CA ASN A 176 -16.54 16.07 13.66
C ASN A 176 -17.97 15.61 13.33
N ASP A 177 -18.14 14.36 12.89
CA ASP A 177 -19.43 13.73 12.59
C ASP A 177 -20.03 12.96 13.79
N LEU A 178 -19.40 13.02 14.97
CA LEU A 178 -19.86 12.44 16.26
C LEU A 178 -20.23 13.54 17.26
#